data_2d2d53a856a6a4c177e5eb6b4bfec92e
#
_entry.id   2d2d53a856a6a4c177e5eb6b4bfec92e
#
_cell.length_a   1.000
_cell.length_b   1.000
_cell.length_c   1.000
_cell.angle_alpha   90.00
_cell.angle_beta   90.00
_cell.angle_gamma   90.00
#
_symmetry.space_group_name_H-M   'P 1'
#
loop_
_entity.id
_entity.type
_entity.pdbx_description
1 polymer ?
#
loop_
_entity_poly.entity_id
_entity_poly.type
_entity_poly.pdbx_seq_one_letter_code
_entity_poly.pdbx_strand_id
1 'polypeptide(L)'
;RRKKQFKVFTLMKNSFFSRFTPQEPKFFPMLKRLSEILTSSSDLLVESMQHDKPEEREDYYKRIKDMEREGDKQTHLIFDELGKTFITPFDREDIHDLASTMDDVIDGINSCAKRITIYNPHPIANSGKELSLLIQQAAVYISKAMDELEIFRKKPTELRTCCIKLHDIENQADDVY
;
A
#
# COMPACT_ATOMS: atom_id res chain seq x y z
N ARG A 1 18.25 32.48 -46.34
CA ARG A 1 18.73 31.08 -46.11
C ARG A 1 18.97 30.73 -44.63
N ARG A 2 19.13 31.72 -43.71
CA ARG A 2 19.41 31.45 -42.27
C ARG A 2 18.18 31.01 -41.40
N LYS A 3 16.95 31.28 -41.82
CA LYS A 3 15.73 30.97 -41.04
C LYS A 3 15.23 29.52 -41.15
N LYS A 4 15.66 28.74 -42.15
CA LYS A 4 15.29 27.35 -42.32
C LYS A 4 16.13 26.35 -41.49
N GLN A 5 17.37 26.68 -41.18
CA GLN A 5 18.24 25.79 -40.37
C GLN A 5 17.87 25.81 -38.88
N PHE A 6 17.30 26.89 -38.36
CA PHE A 6 16.91 27.00 -36.95
C PHE A 6 15.68 26.15 -36.61
N LYS A 7 14.75 25.93 -37.56
CA LYS A 7 13.53 25.13 -37.36
C LYS A 7 13.79 23.61 -37.33
N VAL A 8 14.78 23.14 -38.05
CA VAL A 8 15.15 21.70 -38.06
C VAL A 8 15.87 21.33 -36.78
N PHE A 9 16.69 22.22 -36.21
CA PHE A 9 17.41 21.95 -34.95
C PHE A 9 16.49 21.94 -33.72
N THR A 10 15.39 22.72 -33.74
CA THR A 10 14.39 22.74 -32.67
C THR A 10 13.48 21.48 -32.69
N LEU A 11 13.21 20.92 -33.87
CA LEU A 11 12.41 19.70 -34.04
C LEU A 11 13.18 18.41 -33.66
N MET A 12 14.52 18.39 -33.83
CA MET A 12 15.33 17.23 -33.40
C MET A 12 15.59 17.20 -31.90
N LYS A 13 15.49 18.32 -31.17
CA LYS A 13 15.69 18.36 -29.73
C LYS A 13 14.57 17.68 -28.93
N ASN A 14 13.35 17.64 -29.46
CA ASN A 14 12.18 17.14 -28.68
C ASN A 14 11.95 15.63 -28.75
N SER A 15 12.56 14.89 -29.70
CA SER A 15 12.31 13.46 -29.85
C SER A 15 13.36 12.57 -29.19
N PHE A 16 14.62 13.02 -29.07
CA PHE A 16 15.71 12.20 -28.52
C PHE A 16 15.88 12.43 -27.00
N PHE A 17 15.67 13.65 -26.53
CA PHE A 17 15.79 14.02 -25.11
C PHE A 17 14.52 13.75 -24.29
N SER A 18 13.35 13.59 -24.92
CA SER A 18 12.14 13.15 -24.20
C SER A 18 12.24 11.73 -23.64
N ARG A 19 13.19 10.93 -24.12
CA ARG A 19 13.52 9.61 -23.57
C ARG A 19 14.39 9.66 -22.31
N PHE A 20 14.98 10.82 -22.02
CA PHE A 20 15.84 11.09 -20.86
C PHE A 20 15.25 12.13 -19.90
N THR A 21 14.06 12.66 -20.17
CA THR A 21 13.31 13.38 -19.14
C THR A 21 12.85 12.35 -18.14
N PRO A 22 13.09 12.55 -16.84
CA PRO A 22 12.49 11.69 -15.81
C PRO A 22 10.97 11.70 -16.07
N GLN A 23 10.42 10.55 -16.45
CA GLN A 23 8.97 10.39 -16.40
C GLN A 23 8.57 10.62 -14.95
N GLU A 24 7.43 11.27 -14.73
CA GLU A 24 6.90 11.46 -13.38
C GLU A 24 6.99 10.15 -12.61
N PRO A 25 7.40 10.18 -11.33
CA PRO A 25 7.65 8.96 -10.58
C PRO A 25 6.34 8.20 -10.40
N LYS A 26 6.07 7.24 -11.28
CA LYS A 26 4.85 6.41 -11.25
C LYS A 26 4.72 5.59 -9.97
N PHE A 27 5.84 5.38 -9.27
CA PHE A 27 5.88 4.54 -8.07
C PHE A 27 5.08 5.12 -6.91
N PHE A 28 5.09 6.45 -6.70
CA PHE A 28 4.32 7.05 -5.61
C PHE A 28 2.81 6.80 -5.72
N PRO A 29 2.15 7.08 -6.87
CA PRO A 29 0.74 6.73 -7.04
C PRO A 29 0.47 5.23 -6.91
N MET A 30 1.40 4.37 -7.34
CA MET A 30 1.22 2.92 -7.26
C MET A 30 1.32 2.41 -5.83
N LEU A 31 2.30 2.88 -5.04
CA LEU A 31 2.44 2.57 -3.62
C LEU A 31 1.26 3.13 -2.80
N LYS A 32 0.82 4.35 -3.13
CA LYS A 32 -0.38 4.93 -2.53
C LYS A 32 -1.60 4.04 -2.77
N ARG A 33 -1.83 3.61 -4.02
CA ARG A 33 -2.94 2.71 -4.35
C ARG A 33 -2.89 1.41 -3.54
N LEU A 34 -1.71 0.81 -3.37
CA LEU A 34 -1.55 -0.40 -2.56
C LEU A 34 -1.89 -0.14 -1.08
N SER A 35 -1.49 1.01 -0.53
CA SER A 35 -1.84 1.40 0.85
C SER A 35 -3.33 1.68 1.05
N GLU A 36 -4.04 2.16 0.01
CA GLU A 36 -5.49 2.33 0.03
C GLU A 36 -6.22 0.97 0.06
N ILE A 37 -5.72 -0.02 -0.68
CA ILE A 37 -6.23 -1.40 -0.66
C ILE A 37 -6.02 -2.02 0.73
N LEU A 38 -4.83 -1.84 1.31
CA LEU A 38 -4.52 -2.27 2.68
C LEU A 38 -5.49 -1.65 3.70
N THR A 39 -5.75 -0.34 3.61
CA THR A 39 -6.69 0.35 4.49
C THR A 39 -8.09 -0.23 4.34
N SER A 40 -8.57 -0.41 3.10
CA SER A 40 -9.89 -1.00 2.84
C SER A 40 -10.01 -2.44 3.37
N SER A 41 -8.94 -3.24 3.25
CA SER A 41 -8.89 -4.60 3.79
C SER A 41 -9.00 -4.61 5.31
N SER A 42 -8.29 -3.69 5.98
CA SER A 42 -8.31 -3.56 7.44
C SER A 42 -9.67 -3.06 7.95
N ASP A 43 -10.33 -2.15 7.25
CA ASP A 43 -11.70 -1.70 7.57
C ASP A 43 -12.68 -2.86 7.53
N LEU A 44 -12.64 -3.67 6.47
CA LEU A 44 -13.48 -4.86 6.34
C LEU A 44 -13.20 -5.90 7.44
N LEU A 45 -11.94 -6.06 7.86
CA LEU A 45 -11.61 -6.95 8.99
C LEU A 45 -12.27 -6.47 10.27
N VAL A 46 -12.14 -5.18 10.62
CA VAL A 46 -12.76 -4.60 11.82
C VAL A 46 -14.28 -4.74 11.78
N GLU A 47 -14.91 -4.44 10.63
CA GLU A 47 -16.35 -4.64 10.47
C GLU A 47 -16.74 -6.10 10.70
N SER A 48 -16.00 -7.06 10.11
CA SER A 48 -16.29 -8.49 10.22
C SER A 48 -16.29 -8.99 11.67
N MET A 49 -15.47 -8.36 12.55
CA MET A 49 -15.40 -8.69 13.98
C MET A 49 -16.67 -8.31 14.77
N GLN A 50 -17.57 -7.50 14.20
CA GLN A 50 -18.83 -7.10 14.81
C GLN A 50 -19.97 -8.05 14.45
N HIS A 51 -19.77 -9.00 13.52
CA HIS A 51 -20.78 -9.91 13.03
C HIS A 51 -20.55 -11.33 13.52
N ASP A 52 -21.61 -11.95 14.02
CA ASP A 52 -21.54 -13.30 14.62
C ASP A 52 -22.17 -14.38 13.74
N LYS A 53 -22.98 -14.00 12.74
CA LYS A 53 -23.64 -14.96 11.85
C LYS A 53 -22.68 -15.50 10.80
N PRO A 54 -22.65 -16.82 10.57
CA PRO A 54 -21.77 -17.44 9.60
C PRO A 54 -21.89 -16.83 8.18
N GLU A 55 -23.11 -16.51 7.76
CA GLU A 55 -23.39 -15.96 6.42
C GLU A 55 -22.79 -14.55 6.25
N GLU A 56 -22.85 -13.73 7.32
CA GLU A 56 -22.28 -12.38 7.33
C GLU A 56 -20.74 -12.45 7.29
N ARG A 57 -20.14 -13.37 8.08
CA ARG A 57 -18.68 -13.61 8.09
C ARG A 57 -18.17 -14.12 6.75
N GLU A 58 -18.93 -14.99 6.08
CA GLU A 58 -18.62 -15.49 4.74
C GLU A 58 -18.64 -14.37 3.70
N ASP A 59 -19.59 -13.41 3.79
CA ASP A 59 -19.66 -12.25 2.92
C ASP A 59 -18.44 -11.33 3.11
N TYR A 60 -18.10 -11.00 4.36
CA TYR A 60 -16.90 -10.22 4.67
C TYR A 60 -15.63 -10.89 4.18
N TYR A 61 -15.49 -12.20 4.37
CA TYR A 61 -14.35 -12.96 3.88
C TYR A 61 -14.22 -12.86 2.34
N LYS A 62 -15.32 -12.98 1.59
CA LYS A 62 -15.31 -12.82 0.12
C LYS A 62 -14.82 -11.43 -0.29
N ARG A 63 -15.35 -10.39 0.36
CA ARG A 63 -14.94 -9.01 0.10
C ARG A 63 -13.46 -8.78 0.42
N ILE A 64 -12.95 -9.31 1.55
CA ILE A 64 -11.53 -9.24 1.90
C ILE A 64 -10.68 -10.02 0.89
N LYS A 65 -11.13 -11.18 0.41
CA LYS A 65 -10.45 -11.96 -0.63
C LYS A 65 -10.38 -11.20 -1.96
N ASP A 66 -11.39 -10.39 -2.28
CA ASP A 66 -11.34 -9.55 -3.48
C ASP A 66 -10.32 -8.40 -3.33
N MET A 67 -10.18 -7.83 -2.11
CA MET A 67 -9.13 -6.84 -1.81
C MET A 67 -7.73 -7.46 -1.89
N GLU A 68 -7.52 -8.68 -1.39
CA GLU A 68 -6.22 -9.38 -1.52
C GLU A 68 -5.85 -9.59 -2.99
N ARG A 69 -6.79 -10.04 -3.84
CA ARG A 69 -6.54 -10.18 -5.28
C ARG A 69 -6.22 -8.85 -5.96
N GLU A 70 -6.80 -7.75 -5.49
CA GLU A 70 -6.49 -6.42 -5.99
C GLU A 70 -5.11 -5.96 -5.51
N GLY A 71 -4.71 -6.28 -4.27
CA GLY A 71 -3.38 -6.08 -3.70
C GLY A 71 -2.31 -6.81 -4.51
N ASP A 72 -2.45 -8.12 -4.68
CA ASP A 72 -1.60 -8.97 -5.53
C ASP A 72 -1.35 -8.33 -6.90
N LYS A 73 -2.44 -7.95 -7.57
CA LYS A 73 -2.36 -7.33 -8.88
C LYS A 73 -1.60 -6.01 -8.86
N GLN A 74 -1.83 -5.18 -7.84
CA GLN A 74 -1.15 -3.89 -7.70
C GLN A 74 0.35 -4.08 -7.41
N THR A 75 0.72 -5.05 -6.57
CA THR A 75 2.10 -5.42 -6.26
C THR A 75 2.83 -5.92 -7.50
N HIS A 76 2.21 -6.78 -8.30
CA HIS A 76 2.75 -7.22 -9.60
C HIS A 76 2.96 -6.06 -10.57
N LEU A 77 2.05 -5.08 -10.62
CA LEU A 77 2.21 -3.88 -11.45
C LEU A 77 3.43 -3.04 -11.01
N ILE A 78 3.70 -2.93 -9.70
CA ILE A 78 4.87 -2.25 -9.16
C ILE A 78 6.15 -2.99 -9.59
N PHE A 79 6.20 -4.31 -9.47
CA PHE A 79 7.35 -5.12 -9.87
C PHE A 79 7.61 -5.08 -11.36
N ASP A 80 6.56 -5.13 -12.17
CA ASP A 80 6.64 -4.97 -13.62
C ASP A 80 7.20 -3.58 -14.01
N GLU A 81 6.76 -2.52 -13.32
CA GLU A 81 7.27 -1.18 -13.56
C GLU A 81 8.73 -1.03 -13.11
N LEU A 82 9.12 -1.67 -11.99
CA LEU A 82 10.52 -1.79 -11.58
C LEU A 82 11.36 -2.47 -12.66
N GLY A 83 10.87 -3.53 -13.28
CA GLY A 83 11.57 -4.25 -14.37
C GLY A 83 11.80 -3.39 -15.62
N LYS A 84 10.94 -2.42 -15.89
CA LYS A 84 10.98 -1.55 -17.09
C LYS A 84 11.68 -0.21 -16.86
N THR A 85 11.77 0.23 -15.60
CA THR A 85 12.27 1.56 -15.23
C THR A 85 13.74 1.49 -14.85
N PHE A 86 14.59 2.28 -15.52
CA PHE A 86 16.02 2.33 -15.22
C PHE A 86 16.36 3.27 -14.05
N ILE A 87 15.67 4.40 -13.93
CA ILE A 87 15.88 5.40 -12.87
C ILE A 87 14.65 5.43 -11.98
N THR A 88 14.81 5.06 -10.71
CA THR A 88 13.77 5.08 -9.69
C THR A 88 13.88 6.32 -8.79
N PRO A 89 12.79 6.79 -8.15
CA PRO A 89 12.82 8.00 -7.29
C PRO A 89 13.63 7.80 -5.99
N PHE A 90 13.75 6.56 -5.50
CA PHE A 90 14.59 6.14 -4.38
C PHE A 90 15.06 4.70 -4.64
N ASP A 91 15.71 4.04 -3.69
CA ASP A 91 16.29 2.73 -3.92
C ASP A 91 15.26 1.72 -4.44
N ARG A 92 15.66 0.95 -5.43
CA ARG A 92 14.81 -0.04 -6.10
C ARG A 92 14.43 -1.18 -5.13
N GLU A 93 15.36 -1.59 -4.29
CA GLU A 93 15.14 -2.63 -3.30
C GLU A 93 14.13 -2.13 -2.24
N ASP A 94 14.24 -0.87 -1.82
CA ASP A 94 13.28 -0.26 -0.88
C ASP A 94 11.85 -0.20 -1.46
N ILE A 95 11.70 0.10 -2.77
CA ILE A 95 10.38 0.09 -3.43
C ILE A 95 9.80 -1.32 -3.44
N HIS A 96 10.63 -2.31 -3.79
CA HIS A 96 10.23 -3.71 -3.82
C HIS A 96 9.79 -4.18 -2.42
N ASP A 97 10.62 -3.95 -1.41
CA ASP A 97 10.39 -4.42 -0.05
C ASP A 97 9.15 -3.74 0.57
N LEU A 98 8.96 -2.45 0.31
CA LEU A 98 7.78 -1.72 0.77
C LEU A 98 6.49 -2.29 0.16
N ALA A 99 6.49 -2.57 -1.16
CA ALA A 99 5.35 -3.17 -1.83
C ALA A 99 5.08 -4.60 -1.32
N SER A 100 6.12 -5.44 -1.20
CA SER A 100 5.99 -6.80 -0.66
C SER A 100 5.46 -6.80 0.77
N THR A 101 5.96 -5.92 1.63
CA THR A 101 5.53 -5.86 3.04
C THR A 101 4.06 -5.44 3.16
N MET A 102 3.59 -4.49 2.34
CA MET A 102 2.16 -4.12 2.34
C MET A 102 1.28 -5.28 1.85
N ASP A 103 1.73 -6.02 0.85
CA ASP A 103 1.06 -7.21 0.31
C ASP A 103 0.97 -8.31 1.36
N ASP A 104 2.06 -8.61 2.07
CA ASP A 104 2.11 -9.58 3.17
C ASP A 104 1.09 -9.25 4.28
N VAL A 105 0.87 -7.97 4.58
CA VAL A 105 -0.14 -7.55 5.57
C VAL A 105 -1.55 -7.79 5.02
N ILE A 106 -1.83 -7.49 3.76
CA ILE A 106 -3.13 -7.76 3.11
C ILE A 106 -3.41 -9.27 3.13
N ASP A 107 -2.42 -10.09 2.82
CA ASP A 107 -2.49 -11.56 2.89
C ASP A 107 -2.75 -12.05 4.32
N GLY A 108 -2.11 -11.45 5.31
CA GLY A 108 -2.35 -11.71 6.72
C GLY A 108 -3.80 -11.46 7.12
N ILE A 109 -4.35 -10.32 6.68
CA ILE A 109 -5.77 -9.94 6.91
C ILE A 109 -6.70 -10.98 6.27
N ASN A 110 -6.47 -11.36 5.01
CA ASN A 110 -7.25 -12.39 4.31
C ASN A 110 -7.17 -13.75 5.02
N SER A 111 -5.98 -14.14 5.46
CA SER A 111 -5.76 -15.38 6.21
C SER A 111 -6.49 -15.39 7.57
N CYS A 112 -6.52 -14.26 8.26
CA CYS A 112 -7.25 -14.07 9.50
C CYS A 112 -8.77 -14.21 9.27
N ALA A 113 -9.31 -13.49 8.30
CA ALA A 113 -10.73 -13.55 7.94
C ALA A 113 -11.17 -14.96 7.55
N LYS A 114 -10.34 -15.68 6.77
CA LYS A 114 -10.58 -17.08 6.42
C LYS A 114 -10.68 -17.98 7.65
N ARG A 115 -9.76 -17.83 8.61
CA ARG A 115 -9.77 -18.63 9.85
C ARG A 115 -11.01 -18.31 10.69
N ILE A 116 -11.39 -17.05 10.82
CA ILE A 116 -12.61 -16.66 11.54
C ILE A 116 -13.84 -17.29 10.90
N THR A 117 -13.93 -17.32 9.58
CA THR A 117 -15.04 -17.95 8.86
C THR A 117 -15.07 -19.46 9.07
N ILE A 118 -13.91 -20.16 9.00
CA ILE A 118 -13.82 -21.61 9.14
C ILE A 118 -14.12 -22.05 10.58
N TYR A 119 -13.49 -21.42 11.57
CA TYR A 119 -13.63 -21.82 12.98
C TYR A 119 -14.86 -21.23 13.65
N ASN A 120 -15.42 -20.20 13.10
CA ASN A 120 -16.60 -19.48 13.56
C ASN A 120 -16.63 -19.27 15.09
N PRO A 121 -15.57 -18.66 15.69
CA PRO A 121 -15.50 -18.45 17.13
C PRO A 121 -16.68 -17.62 17.62
N HIS A 122 -17.28 -18.00 18.75
CA HIS A 122 -18.42 -17.29 19.29
C HIS A 122 -18.39 -17.30 20.82
N PRO A 123 -18.23 -16.11 21.47
CA PRO A 123 -17.94 -14.80 20.87
C PRO A 123 -16.50 -14.70 20.37
N ILE A 124 -16.22 -13.70 19.51
CA ILE A 124 -14.85 -13.29 19.20
C ILE A 124 -14.26 -12.63 20.45
N ALA A 125 -13.06 -13.05 20.84
CA ALA A 125 -12.36 -12.51 22.00
C ALA A 125 -12.12 -11.00 21.86
N ASN A 126 -12.18 -10.26 22.97
CA ASN A 126 -11.94 -8.82 22.97
C ASN A 126 -10.53 -8.48 22.45
N SER A 127 -9.52 -9.27 22.80
CA SER A 127 -8.16 -9.12 22.24
C SER A 127 -8.13 -9.20 20.71
N GLY A 128 -8.90 -10.11 20.12
CA GLY A 128 -9.00 -10.20 18.65
C GLY A 128 -9.62 -8.94 18.04
N LYS A 129 -10.65 -8.37 18.66
CA LYS A 129 -11.25 -7.11 18.24
C LYS A 129 -10.28 -5.93 18.39
N GLU A 130 -9.56 -5.88 19.50
CA GLU A 130 -8.56 -4.85 19.78
C GLU A 130 -7.40 -4.91 18.80
N LEU A 131 -6.84 -6.10 18.52
CA LEU A 131 -5.81 -6.29 17.50
C LEU A 131 -6.28 -5.86 16.11
N SER A 132 -7.52 -6.15 15.73
CA SER A 132 -8.06 -5.70 14.44
C SER A 132 -8.11 -4.16 14.32
N LEU A 133 -8.45 -3.46 15.41
CA LEU A 133 -8.42 -1.99 15.46
C LEU A 133 -6.99 -1.43 15.37
N LEU A 134 -6.01 -2.09 15.99
CA LEU A 134 -4.60 -1.69 15.88
C LEU A 134 -4.08 -1.89 14.45
N ILE A 135 -4.44 -2.98 13.78
CA ILE A 135 -4.14 -3.19 12.35
C ILE A 135 -4.74 -2.07 11.49
N GLN A 136 -5.99 -1.70 11.73
CA GLN A 136 -6.65 -0.59 11.01
C GLN A 136 -5.92 0.74 11.24
N GLN A 137 -5.55 1.05 12.48
CA GLN A 137 -4.78 2.26 12.80
C GLN A 137 -3.42 2.27 12.09
N ALA A 138 -2.71 1.12 12.08
CA ALA A 138 -1.44 0.99 11.36
C ALA A 138 -1.62 1.23 9.85
N ALA A 139 -2.65 0.65 9.22
CA ALA A 139 -2.96 0.86 7.81
C ALA A 139 -3.20 2.35 7.48
N VAL A 140 -3.90 3.09 8.34
CA VAL A 140 -4.09 4.53 8.19
C VAL A 140 -2.77 5.30 8.25
N TYR A 141 -1.85 4.94 9.15
CA TYR A 141 -0.53 5.60 9.22
C TYR A 141 0.38 5.21 8.06
N ILE A 142 0.28 3.97 7.54
CA ILE A 142 0.96 3.55 6.31
C ILE A 142 0.46 4.37 5.13
N SER A 143 -0.85 4.53 4.97
CA SER A 143 -1.43 5.35 3.89
C SER A 143 -0.98 6.82 3.97
N LYS A 144 -0.97 7.42 5.17
CA LYS A 144 -0.41 8.76 5.37
C LYS A 144 1.08 8.84 5.04
N ALA A 145 1.85 7.82 5.40
CA ALA A 145 3.27 7.75 5.06
C ALA A 145 3.48 7.69 3.54
N MET A 146 2.63 6.99 2.79
CA MET A 146 2.69 6.97 1.33
C MET A 146 2.37 8.33 0.70
N ASP A 147 1.42 9.09 1.25
CA ASP A 147 1.14 10.47 0.81
C ASP A 147 2.33 11.40 1.05
N GLU A 148 3.08 11.20 2.14
CA GLU A 148 4.24 12.01 2.49
C GLU A 148 5.53 11.57 1.77
N LEU A 149 5.58 10.36 1.24
CA LEU A 149 6.78 9.78 0.64
C LEU A 149 7.27 10.57 -0.59
N GLU A 150 6.36 11.11 -1.40
CA GLU A 150 6.69 11.91 -2.58
C GLU A 150 7.38 13.24 -2.20
N ILE A 151 7.02 13.79 -1.04
CA ILE A 151 7.53 15.09 -0.58
C ILE A 151 8.54 14.98 0.56
N PHE A 152 8.92 13.77 0.99
CA PHE A 152 9.73 13.55 2.19
C PHE A 152 11.08 14.30 2.17
N ARG A 153 11.69 14.49 0.99
CA ARG A 153 12.93 15.27 0.84
C ARG A 153 12.76 16.73 1.22
N LYS A 154 11.52 17.26 1.15
CA LYS A 154 11.18 18.64 1.50
C LYS A 154 10.66 18.77 2.93
N LYS A 155 9.98 17.74 3.43
CA LYS A 155 9.33 17.69 4.74
C LYS A 155 9.47 16.31 5.41
N PRO A 156 10.68 15.93 5.87
CA PRO A 156 10.90 14.60 6.45
C PRO A 156 10.20 14.37 7.80
N THR A 157 9.71 15.43 8.44
CA THR A 157 9.11 15.39 9.79
C THR A 157 7.82 14.59 9.81
N GLU A 158 6.96 14.74 8.82
CA GLU A 158 5.65 14.08 8.77
C GLU A 158 5.81 12.57 8.57
N LEU A 159 6.65 12.16 7.62
CA LEU A 159 6.96 10.74 7.41
C LEU A 159 7.54 10.10 8.69
N ARG A 160 8.47 10.78 9.36
CA ARG A 160 9.04 10.32 10.63
C ARG A 160 7.99 10.16 11.71
N THR A 161 7.02 11.09 11.79
CA THR A 161 5.91 11.00 12.73
C THR A 161 5.06 9.77 12.47
N CYS A 162 4.77 9.44 11.21
CA CYS A 162 4.07 8.20 10.85
C CYS A 162 4.84 6.95 11.33
N CYS A 163 6.16 6.89 11.11
CA CYS A 163 6.99 5.77 11.58
C CYS A 163 6.99 5.62 13.11
N ILE A 164 7.04 6.73 13.86
CA ILE A 164 6.95 6.70 15.33
C ILE A 164 5.58 6.14 15.76
N LYS A 165 4.49 6.58 15.10
CA LYS A 165 3.15 6.09 15.41
C LYS A 165 2.96 4.59 15.09
N LEU A 166 3.56 4.11 14.00
CA LEU A 166 3.57 2.68 13.68
C LEU A 166 4.27 1.86 14.77
N HIS A 167 5.42 2.34 15.26
CA HIS A 167 6.12 1.69 16.38
C HIS A 167 5.32 1.73 17.69
N ASP A 168 4.65 2.86 18.00
CA ASP A 168 3.73 2.93 19.15
C ASP A 168 2.60 1.90 19.06
N ILE A 169 2.04 1.68 17.85
CA ILE A 169 0.96 0.71 17.60
C ILE A 169 1.49 -0.73 17.74
N GLU A 170 2.68 -1.00 17.24
CA GLU A 170 3.34 -2.31 17.38
C GLU A 170 3.51 -2.67 18.86
N ASN A 171 4.05 -1.76 19.70
CA ASN A 171 4.17 -1.99 21.14
C ASN A 171 2.81 -2.26 21.80
N GLN A 172 1.75 -1.52 21.41
CA GLN A 172 0.40 -1.77 21.93
C GLN A 172 -0.14 -3.16 21.50
N ALA A 173 0.17 -3.60 20.28
CA ALA A 173 -0.24 -4.92 19.81
C ALA A 173 0.46 -6.05 20.58
N ASP A 174 1.74 -5.87 20.92
CA ASP A 174 2.50 -6.82 21.74
C ASP A 174 1.90 -6.95 23.17
N ASP A 175 1.43 -5.85 23.75
CA ASP A 175 0.77 -5.85 25.07
C ASP A 175 -0.59 -6.58 25.06
N VAL A 176 -1.28 -6.65 23.92
CA VAL A 176 -2.59 -7.31 23.76
C VAL A 176 -2.44 -8.80 23.43
N TYR A 177 -1.34 -9.18 22.75
CA TYR A 177 -1.07 -10.57 22.31
C TYR A 177 -0.58 -11.43 23.44
#